data_23d270b9cc5e8655732dbf746fba53e2
#
_entry.id   23d270b9cc5e8655732dbf746fba53e2
#
_cell.length_a   1.000
_cell.length_b   1.000
_cell.length_c   1.000
_cell.angle_alpha   90.00
_cell.angle_beta   90.00
_cell.angle_gamma   90.00
#
_symmetry.space_group_name_H-M   'P 1'
#
loop_
_entity.id
_entity.type
_entity.pdbx_description
1 polymer ?
#
loop_
_entity_poly.entity_id
_entity_poly.type
_entity_poly.pdbx_seq_one_letter_code
_entity_poly.pdbx_strand_id
1 'polypeptide(L)'
;MGLKGEKMNILIPMAGLGRRFKEVGYSLPKPLIDVHGKPMIERVIEGLNIDGNYIFVVQEKHIERYHLDVTLRKIAPHCKIVTLDGLTEGQACSALLAEKHIDNNEELLIVNCDNYFLWEVDQFLDKTSHNDFDGMIFTFKDDSGNPGWSYAQVDDDGRVIRVAEKEAISDTALAGAFYWRRGSDFVKYTKSMIDKDVRINNEFYITPTFNEA
;
A
#
# COMPACT_ATOMS: atom_id res chain seq x y z
N MET A 1 6.05 23.45 -23.12
CA MET A 1 5.51 23.81 -21.81
C MET A 1 4.49 22.72 -21.48
N GLY A 2 4.98 21.56 -20.96
CA GLY A 2 4.11 20.44 -20.61
C GLY A 2 3.20 20.88 -19.47
N LEU A 3 1.92 20.61 -19.59
CA LEU A 3 0.98 20.67 -18.47
C LEU A 3 1.61 19.83 -17.35
N LYS A 4 1.83 20.41 -16.15
CA LYS A 4 2.16 19.63 -14.96
C LYS A 4 0.97 18.68 -14.75
N GLY A 5 1.15 17.41 -15.13
CA GLY A 5 0.21 16.36 -14.75
C GLY A 5 0.02 16.41 -13.24
N GLU A 6 -1.19 16.18 -12.78
CA GLU A 6 -1.45 16.06 -11.36
C GLU A 6 -0.56 14.94 -10.81
N LYS A 7 0.06 15.18 -9.64
CA LYS A 7 0.99 14.20 -9.06
C LYS A 7 0.22 12.99 -8.54
N MET A 8 0.73 11.79 -8.81
CA MET A 8 0.21 10.54 -8.28
C MET A 8 0.01 10.61 -6.76
N ASN A 9 -1.12 10.13 -6.27
CA ASN A 9 -1.37 9.94 -4.85
C ASN A 9 -0.67 8.67 -4.36
N ILE A 10 0.12 8.76 -3.30
CA ILE A 10 0.84 7.63 -2.71
C ILE A 10 0.30 7.40 -1.30
N LEU A 11 -0.51 6.36 -1.14
CA LEU A 11 -1.15 6.01 0.13
C LEU A 11 -0.33 4.94 0.86
N ILE A 12 0.04 5.23 2.09
CA ILE A 12 0.75 4.28 2.96
C ILE A 12 -0.07 4.03 4.24
N PRO A 13 -0.92 2.98 4.26
CA PRO A 13 -1.64 2.58 5.45
C PRO A 13 -0.68 1.92 6.44
N MET A 14 -0.46 2.57 7.59
CA MET A 14 0.48 2.10 8.62
C MET A 14 -0.08 2.18 10.04
N ALA A 15 -1.41 2.05 10.15
CA ALA A 15 -2.12 2.04 11.42
C ALA A 15 -2.18 0.66 12.12
N GLY A 16 -1.53 -0.36 11.57
CA GLY A 16 -1.49 -1.70 12.13
C GLY A 16 -0.70 -1.80 13.44
N LEU A 17 -1.01 -2.83 14.27
CA LEU A 17 -0.37 -3.00 15.59
C LEU A 17 1.09 -3.44 15.54
N GLY A 18 1.58 -3.98 14.42
CA GLY A 18 2.93 -4.52 14.32
C GLY A 18 3.21 -5.66 15.32
N ARG A 19 2.24 -6.54 15.59
CA ARG A 19 2.30 -7.58 16.66
C ARG A 19 3.57 -8.42 16.57
N ARG A 20 3.93 -8.92 15.38
CA ARG A 20 5.13 -9.75 15.17
C ARG A 20 6.42 -9.06 15.62
N PHE A 21 6.54 -7.75 15.36
CA PHE A 21 7.71 -6.98 15.82
C PHE A 21 7.73 -6.80 17.34
N LYS A 22 6.56 -6.62 17.97
CA LYS A 22 6.46 -6.55 19.43
C LYS A 22 6.83 -7.86 20.11
N GLU A 23 6.38 -8.99 19.55
CA GLU A 23 6.66 -10.34 20.05
C GLU A 23 8.17 -10.66 20.04
N VAL A 24 8.93 -10.09 19.12
CA VAL A 24 10.39 -10.23 19.06
C VAL A 24 11.15 -9.07 19.74
N GLY A 25 10.44 -8.25 20.55
CA GLY A 25 11.06 -7.28 21.47
C GLY A 25 11.21 -5.85 20.93
N TYR A 26 10.69 -5.51 19.76
CA TYR A 26 10.70 -4.11 19.31
C TYR A 26 9.71 -3.25 20.12
N SER A 27 10.21 -2.18 20.71
CA SER A 27 9.41 -1.23 21.52
C SER A 27 8.77 -0.11 20.70
N LEU A 28 9.35 0.22 19.54
CA LEU A 28 8.85 1.24 18.63
C LEU A 28 7.73 0.69 17.71
N PRO A 29 6.79 1.52 17.28
CA PRO A 29 5.86 1.13 16.23
C PRO A 29 6.62 0.82 14.93
N LYS A 30 6.10 -0.14 14.16
CA LYS A 30 6.74 -0.67 12.95
C LYS A 30 7.34 0.39 12.02
N PRO A 31 6.66 1.51 11.68
CA PRO A 31 7.22 2.53 10.80
C PRO A 31 8.47 3.23 11.33
N LEU A 32 8.67 3.21 12.66
CA LEU A 32 9.79 3.86 13.33
C LEU A 32 10.94 2.92 13.71
N ILE A 33 10.81 1.63 13.42
CA ILE A 33 11.90 0.67 13.66
C ILE A 33 13.10 1.10 12.81
N ASP A 34 14.28 1.12 13.45
CA ASP A 34 15.53 1.47 12.78
C ASP A 34 15.92 0.41 11.75
N VAL A 35 16.22 0.86 10.53
CA VAL A 35 16.75 0.06 9.43
C VAL A 35 18.02 0.76 8.90
N HIS A 36 19.17 0.32 9.36
CA HIS A 36 20.46 0.93 9.00
C HIS A 36 20.52 2.45 9.24
N GLY A 37 20.15 2.89 10.46
CA GLY A 37 20.26 4.27 10.89
C GLY A 37 19.12 5.20 10.44
N LYS A 38 18.05 4.66 9.84
CA LYS A 38 16.87 5.41 9.43
C LYS A 38 15.59 4.69 9.82
N PRO A 39 14.48 5.41 10.11
CA PRO A 39 13.18 4.78 10.28
C PRO A 39 12.78 3.93 9.07
N MET A 40 12.13 2.80 9.31
CA MET A 40 11.64 1.90 8.26
C MET A 40 10.83 2.65 7.18
N ILE A 41 9.94 3.56 7.59
CA ILE A 41 9.13 4.35 6.64
C ILE A 41 10.00 5.27 5.76
N GLU A 42 11.12 5.82 6.27
CA GLU A 42 12.05 6.61 5.47
C GLU A 42 12.70 5.75 4.40
N ARG A 43 13.09 4.50 4.74
CA ARG A 43 13.64 3.54 3.76
C ARG A 43 12.63 3.17 2.68
N VAL A 44 11.35 2.98 3.06
CA VAL A 44 10.28 2.71 2.09
C VAL A 44 10.15 3.84 1.08
N ILE A 45 10.10 5.10 1.54
CA ILE A 45 9.97 6.28 0.67
C ILE A 45 11.21 6.45 -0.22
N GLU A 46 12.42 6.26 0.35
CA GLU A 46 13.67 6.28 -0.43
C GLU A 46 13.68 5.21 -1.54
N GLY A 47 13.21 3.99 -1.22
CA GLY A 47 13.13 2.91 -2.19
C GLY A 47 12.08 3.12 -3.27
N LEU A 48 10.97 3.80 -2.96
CA LEU A 48 9.96 4.17 -3.96
C LEU A 48 10.49 5.19 -4.96
N ASN A 49 11.21 6.20 -4.47
CA ASN A 49 11.80 7.27 -5.29
C ASN A 49 10.82 7.94 -6.26
N ILE A 50 9.57 8.15 -5.84
CA ILE A 50 8.52 8.81 -6.63
C ILE A 50 8.20 10.17 -6.02
N ASP A 51 8.18 11.22 -6.84
CA ASP A 51 7.65 12.54 -6.47
C ASP A 51 6.12 12.52 -6.58
N GLY A 52 5.43 12.38 -5.45
CA GLY A 52 3.98 12.23 -5.37
C GLY A 52 3.35 12.90 -4.17
N ASN A 53 2.03 12.83 -4.10
CA ASN A 53 1.24 13.32 -2.97
C ASN A 53 1.16 12.22 -1.90
N TYR A 54 2.07 12.23 -0.93
CA TYR A 54 2.08 11.23 0.13
C TYR A 54 0.94 11.41 1.12
N ILE A 55 0.24 10.33 1.41
CA ILE A 55 -0.88 10.23 2.33
C ILE A 55 -0.61 9.08 3.29
N PHE A 56 -0.50 9.37 4.59
CA PHE A 56 -0.24 8.36 5.62
C PHE A 56 -1.47 8.15 6.48
N VAL A 57 -1.85 6.90 6.71
CA VAL A 57 -2.87 6.55 7.70
C VAL A 57 -2.17 5.98 8.93
N VAL A 58 -2.29 6.66 10.06
CA VAL A 58 -1.52 6.39 11.27
C VAL A 58 -2.40 6.28 12.51
N GLN A 59 -1.92 5.58 13.53
CA GLN A 59 -2.54 5.60 14.85
C GLN A 59 -2.27 6.93 15.55
N GLU A 60 -3.30 7.57 16.13
CA GLU A 60 -3.17 8.81 16.90
C GLU A 60 -2.15 8.69 18.02
N LYS A 61 -2.18 7.59 18.79
CA LYS A 61 -1.19 7.29 19.82
C LYS A 61 0.27 7.22 19.34
N HIS A 62 0.51 6.95 18.05
CA HIS A 62 1.87 6.98 17.50
C HIS A 62 2.36 8.41 17.28
N ILE A 63 1.45 9.34 17.01
CA ILE A 63 1.75 10.77 16.96
C ILE A 63 2.04 11.27 18.38
N GLU A 64 1.12 11.05 19.31
CA GLU A 64 1.23 11.54 20.68
C GLU A 64 2.49 11.03 21.41
N ARG A 65 2.78 9.74 21.26
CA ARG A 65 3.86 9.11 22.01
C ARG A 65 5.24 9.20 21.34
N TYR A 66 5.29 9.20 20.01
CA TYR A 66 6.54 9.05 19.26
C TYR A 66 6.79 10.19 18.27
N HIS A 67 5.92 11.21 18.21
CA HIS A 67 6.01 12.33 17.28
C HIS A 67 6.18 11.86 15.83
N LEU A 68 5.42 10.81 15.45
CA LEU A 68 5.49 10.20 14.12
C LEU A 68 5.20 11.23 13.01
N ASP A 69 4.30 12.17 13.24
CA ASP A 69 3.96 13.27 12.33
C ASP A 69 5.17 14.15 12.00
N VAL A 70 6.03 14.44 12.99
CA VAL A 70 7.27 15.20 12.80
C VAL A 70 8.22 14.43 11.87
N THR A 71 8.37 13.12 12.10
CA THR A 71 9.17 12.26 11.24
C THR A 71 8.64 12.24 9.82
N LEU A 72 7.32 12.06 9.63
CA LEU A 72 6.69 12.01 8.31
C LEU A 72 6.84 13.32 7.55
N ARG A 73 6.64 14.47 8.20
CA ARG A 73 6.81 15.78 7.58
C ARG A 73 8.26 16.10 7.23
N LYS A 74 9.22 15.50 7.92
CA LYS A 74 10.64 15.63 7.58
C LYS A 74 10.98 14.92 6.27
N ILE A 75 10.42 13.73 6.05
CA ILE A 75 10.70 12.90 4.86
C ILE A 75 9.77 13.23 3.67
N ALA A 76 8.55 13.69 3.95
CA ALA A 76 7.57 14.12 2.95
C ALA A 76 6.88 15.42 3.42
N PRO A 77 7.49 16.60 3.18
CA PRO A 77 7.07 17.86 3.81
C PRO A 77 5.61 18.26 3.57
N HIS A 78 5.04 17.90 2.41
CA HIS A 78 3.66 18.23 2.02
C HIS A 78 2.68 17.07 2.23
N CYS A 79 3.07 16.04 2.98
CA CYS A 79 2.23 14.87 3.20
C CYS A 79 0.93 15.20 3.92
N LYS A 80 -0.09 14.42 3.63
CA LYS A 80 -1.34 14.38 4.39
C LYS A 80 -1.25 13.25 5.42
N ILE A 81 -1.70 13.53 6.62
CA ILE A 81 -1.72 12.54 7.72
C ILE A 81 -3.18 12.37 8.15
N VAL A 82 -3.66 11.15 8.01
CA VAL A 82 -4.99 10.73 8.45
C VAL A 82 -4.81 9.92 9.72
N THR A 83 -5.43 10.35 10.80
CA THR A 83 -5.32 9.69 12.10
C THR A 83 -6.47 8.73 12.36
N LEU A 84 -6.21 7.70 13.14
CA LEU A 84 -7.14 6.69 13.59
C LEU A 84 -6.93 6.46 15.07
N ASP A 85 -8.01 6.57 15.84
CA ASP A 85 -8.06 6.06 17.22
C ASP A 85 -8.57 4.61 17.21
N GLY A 86 -7.74 3.67 17.69
CA GLY A 86 -8.06 2.24 17.72
C GLY A 86 -7.60 1.46 16.49
N LEU A 87 -8.40 0.48 16.08
CA LEU A 87 -8.12 -0.43 14.97
C LEU A 87 -9.30 -0.48 14.01
N THR A 88 -9.00 -0.65 12.74
CA THR A 88 -9.98 -1.01 11.72
C THR A 88 -10.06 -2.52 11.56
N GLU A 89 -11.03 -2.97 10.78
CA GLU A 89 -11.24 -4.39 10.44
C GLU A 89 -10.26 -4.90 9.36
N GLY A 90 -9.16 -4.19 9.11
CA GLY A 90 -8.10 -4.60 8.19
C GLY A 90 -7.48 -3.45 7.43
N GLN A 91 -6.48 -3.79 6.60
CA GLN A 91 -5.69 -2.79 5.86
C GLN A 91 -6.55 -2.01 4.85
N ALA A 92 -7.50 -2.66 4.18
CA ALA A 92 -8.40 -2.03 3.24
C ALA A 92 -9.30 -0.98 3.92
N CYS A 93 -9.84 -1.29 5.10
CA CYS A 93 -10.61 -0.34 5.90
C CYS A 93 -9.74 0.83 6.37
N SER A 94 -8.49 0.57 6.73
CA SER A 94 -7.55 1.65 7.08
C SER A 94 -7.27 2.55 5.88
N ALA A 95 -7.12 1.99 4.67
CA ALA A 95 -6.90 2.76 3.45
C ALA A 95 -8.11 3.67 3.12
N LEU A 96 -9.35 3.19 3.33
CA LEU A 96 -10.56 3.97 3.12
C LEU A 96 -10.71 5.17 4.06
N LEU A 97 -10.01 5.23 5.20
CA LEU A 97 -9.99 6.45 6.02
C LEU A 97 -9.41 7.66 5.26
N ALA A 98 -8.61 7.39 4.23
CA ALA A 98 -8.08 8.42 3.35
C ALA A 98 -9.00 8.75 2.16
N GLU A 99 -10.22 8.22 2.09
CA GLU A 99 -11.17 8.35 0.97
C GLU A 99 -11.26 9.79 0.45
N LYS A 100 -11.46 10.78 1.31
CA LYS A 100 -11.55 12.19 0.91
C LYS A 100 -10.34 12.72 0.12
N HIS A 101 -9.23 12.00 0.11
CA HIS A 101 -8.00 12.37 -0.58
C HIS A 101 -7.73 11.53 -1.82
N ILE A 102 -8.36 10.35 -1.93
CA ILE A 102 -8.09 9.38 -2.98
C ILE A 102 -9.33 9.04 -3.84
N ASP A 103 -10.54 9.41 -3.41
CA ASP A 103 -11.76 9.21 -4.21
C ASP A 103 -11.86 10.27 -5.31
N ASN A 104 -11.02 10.13 -6.32
CA ASN A 104 -10.90 11.04 -7.44
C ASN A 104 -10.37 10.32 -8.68
N ASN A 105 -10.15 11.06 -9.78
CA ASN A 105 -9.65 10.51 -11.04
C ASN A 105 -8.11 10.50 -11.13
N GLU A 106 -7.42 10.88 -10.06
CA GLU A 106 -5.95 10.86 -10.02
C GLU A 106 -5.43 9.44 -9.80
N GLU A 107 -4.22 9.18 -10.28
CA GLU A 107 -3.51 7.91 -10.06
C GLU A 107 -3.28 7.68 -8.57
N LEU A 108 -3.41 6.42 -8.14
CA LEU A 108 -3.21 6.00 -6.76
C LEU A 108 -2.22 4.83 -6.70
N LEU A 109 -1.14 5.00 -5.97
CA LEU A 109 -0.24 3.92 -5.57
C LEU A 109 -0.39 3.65 -4.07
N ILE A 110 -0.78 2.44 -3.70
CA ILE A 110 -0.87 2.02 -2.31
C ILE A 110 0.33 1.14 -2.00
N VAL A 111 1.06 1.45 -0.91
CA VAL A 111 2.30 0.75 -0.56
C VAL A 111 2.31 0.35 0.90
N ASN A 112 2.75 -0.86 1.18
CA ASN A 112 3.00 -1.32 2.55
C ASN A 112 4.16 -0.54 3.18
N CYS A 113 4.05 -0.23 4.46
CA CYS A 113 5.04 0.58 5.20
C CYS A 113 6.33 -0.16 5.59
N ASP A 114 6.53 -1.38 5.08
CA ASP A 114 7.65 -2.28 5.41
C ASP A 114 8.29 -2.97 4.19
N ASN A 115 7.92 -2.55 2.99
CA ASN A 115 8.49 -3.09 1.76
C ASN A 115 9.48 -2.09 1.18
N TYR A 116 10.73 -2.52 1.03
CA TYR A 116 11.77 -1.77 0.33
C TYR A 116 11.90 -2.26 -1.10
N PHE A 117 11.82 -1.34 -2.06
CA PHE A 117 11.87 -1.65 -3.48
C PHE A 117 13.25 -1.33 -4.06
N LEU A 118 13.80 -2.30 -4.80
CA LEU A 118 14.89 -2.10 -5.75
C LEU A 118 14.29 -2.31 -7.14
N TRP A 119 13.94 -1.26 -7.81
CA TRP A 119 13.17 -1.31 -9.05
C TRP A 119 13.50 -0.16 -10.01
N GLU A 120 13.11 -0.34 -11.27
CA GLU A 120 13.27 0.67 -12.31
C GLU A 120 12.03 1.59 -12.30
N VAL A 121 12.06 2.63 -11.45
CA VAL A 121 10.92 3.55 -11.28
C VAL A 121 10.49 4.22 -12.59
N ASP A 122 11.44 4.56 -13.46
CA ASP A 122 11.14 5.19 -14.74
C ASP A 122 10.33 4.28 -15.67
N GLN A 123 10.57 2.96 -15.64
CA GLN A 123 9.76 1.99 -16.39
C GLN A 123 8.33 1.91 -15.87
N PHE A 124 8.14 2.01 -14.55
CA PHE A 124 6.81 2.07 -13.96
C PHE A 124 6.07 3.33 -14.39
N LEU A 125 6.70 4.51 -14.24
CA LEU A 125 6.10 5.79 -14.62
C LEU A 125 5.80 5.87 -16.13
N ASP A 126 6.65 5.29 -16.97
CA ASP A 126 6.40 5.17 -18.41
C ASP A 126 5.14 4.33 -18.68
N LYS A 127 5.03 3.15 -18.04
CA LYS A 127 3.83 2.30 -18.18
C LYS A 127 2.55 3.00 -17.73
N THR A 128 2.56 3.75 -16.61
CA THR A 128 1.36 4.47 -16.16
C THR A 128 0.94 5.55 -17.14
N SER A 129 1.89 6.16 -17.86
CA SER A 129 1.62 7.22 -18.83
C SER A 129 0.86 6.76 -20.08
N HIS A 130 0.97 5.47 -20.48
CA HIS A 130 0.35 4.91 -21.68
C HIS A 130 -1.12 4.53 -21.52
N ASN A 131 -1.62 4.49 -20.29
CA ASN A 131 -3.05 4.26 -20.00
C ASN A 131 -3.64 2.92 -20.48
N ASP A 132 -2.83 1.86 -20.59
CA ASP A 132 -3.26 0.58 -21.17
C ASP A 132 -3.96 -0.35 -20.16
N PHE A 133 -4.01 0.03 -18.87
CA PHE A 133 -4.60 -0.75 -17.80
C PHE A 133 -5.21 0.12 -16.70
N ASP A 134 -6.20 -0.40 -16.01
CA ASP A 134 -6.87 0.28 -14.89
C ASP A 134 -6.19 0.04 -13.53
N GLY A 135 -5.33 -0.98 -13.43
CA GLY A 135 -4.54 -1.26 -12.24
C GLY A 135 -3.33 -2.14 -12.51
N MET A 136 -2.34 -2.09 -11.61
CA MET A 136 -1.17 -2.97 -11.61
C MET A 136 -0.87 -3.48 -10.21
N ILE A 137 -0.33 -4.69 -10.13
CA ILE A 137 0.17 -5.28 -8.90
C ILE A 137 1.66 -5.56 -9.05
N PHE A 138 2.45 -5.12 -8.09
CA PHE A 138 3.87 -5.42 -8.07
C PHE A 138 4.09 -6.83 -7.54
N THR A 139 4.87 -7.62 -8.26
CA THR A 139 5.06 -9.03 -7.98
C THR A 139 6.52 -9.43 -7.99
N PHE A 140 6.80 -10.57 -7.39
CA PHE A 140 8.08 -11.26 -7.48
C PHE A 140 7.84 -12.77 -7.59
N LYS A 141 8.83 -13.50 -8.09
CA LYS A 141 8.73 -14.96 -8.18
C LYS A 141 8.98 -15.60 -6.82
N ASP A 142 8.06 -16.44 -6.37
CA ASP A 142 8.21 -17.27 -5.17
C ASP A 142 7.89 -18.75 -5.48
N ASP A 143 8.92 -19.58 -5.52
CA ASP A 143 8.80 -21.02 -5.74
C ASP A 143 8.50 -21.78 -4.43
N SER A 144 8.47 -21.09 -3.28
CA SER A 144 8.30 -21.73 -1.96
C SER A 144 6.83 -22.00 -1.60
N GLY A 145 5.89 -21.29 -2.22
CA GLY A 145 4.47 -21.35 -1.85
C GLY A 145 4.19 -20.89 -0.43
N ASN A 146 4.96 -19.90 0.08
CA ASN A 146 4.87 -19.43 1.44
C ASN A 146 3.49 -18.80 1.73
N PRO A 147 2.67 -19.36 2.65
CA PRO A 147 1.35 -18.83 2.97
C PRO A 147 1.40 -17.47 3.71
N GLY A 148 2.58 -16.93 3.96
CA GLY A 148 2.76 -15.57 4.45
C GLY A 148 2.56 -14.50 3.39
N TRP A 149 2.63 -14.86 2.09
CA TRP A 149 2.45 -13.97 0.96
C TRP A 149 1.03 -14.02 0.40
N SER A 150 0.71 -13.03 -0.40
CA SER A 150 -0.44 -13.03 -1.31
C SER A 150 0.06 -13.36 -2.71
N TYR A 151 -0.78 -13.92 -3.57
CA TYR A 151 -0.38 -14.40 -4.91
C TYR A 151 -1.36 -13.92 -5.98
N ALA A 152 -0.86 -13.77 -7.21
CA ALA A 152 -1.65 -13.51 -8.39
C ALA A 152 -1.51 -14.64 -9.40
N GLN A 153 -2.62 -15.14 -9.93
CA GLN A 153 -2.65 -15.93 -11.14
C GLN A 153 -2.73 -14.96 -12.32
N VAL A 154 -1.81 -15.11 -13.28
CA VAL A 154 -1.74 -14.27 -14.48
C VAL A 154 -1.85 -15.13 -15.73
N ASP A 155 -2.30 -14.53 -16.83
CA ASP A 155 -2.28 -15.15 -18.16
C ASP A 155 -0.89 -14.98 -18.84
N ASP A 156 -0.77 -15.48 -20.06
CA ASP A 156 0.47 -15.42 -20.85
C ASP A 156 0.90 -13.99 -21.22
N ASP A 157 -0.03 -13.04 -21.20
CA ASP A 157 0.21 -11.62 -21.43
C ASP A 157 0.54 -10.86 -20.12
N GLY A 158 0.56 -11.53 -18.98
CA GLY A 158 0.80 -10.97 -17.65
C GLY A 158 -0.41 -10.24 -17.05
N ARG A 159 -1.62 -10.45 -17.60
CA ARG A 159 -2.85 -9.89 -17.02
C ARG A 159 -3.31 -10.72 -15.84
N VAL A 160 -3.72 -10.02 -14.79
CA VAL A 160 -4.23 -10.68 -13.57
C VAL A 160 -5.59 -11.31 -13.85
N ILE A 161 -5.66 -12.63 -13.65
CA ILE A 161 -6.91 -13.41 -13.73
C ILE A 161 -7.58 -13.44 -12.36
N ARG A 162 -6.79 -13.65 -11.31
CA ARG A 162 -7.26 -13.77 -9.93
C ARG A 162 -6.13 -13.46 -8.96
N VAL A 163 -6.48 -12.92 -7.81
CA VAL A 163 -5.56 -12.79 -6.67
C VAL A 163 -6.09 -13.57 -5.45
N ALA A 164 -5.16 -14.02 -4.61
CA ALA A 164 -5.50 -14.65 -3.33
C ALA A 164 -4.59 -14.13 -2.22
N GLU A 165 -5.20 -13.80 -1.08
CA GLU A 165 -4.50 -13.38 0.12
C GLU A 165 -4.14 -14.59 0.97
N LYS A 166 -2.83 -14.76 1.29
CA LYS A 166 -2.31 -15.85 2.13
C LYS A 166 -2.61 -17.27 1.61
N GLU A 167 -2.75 -17.41 0.31
CA GLU A 167 -2.98 -18.68 -0.37
C GLU A 167 -2.11 -18.71 -1.64
N ALA A 168 -1.23 -19.71 -1.74
CA ALA A 168 -0.35 -19.89 -2.90
C ALA A 168 -1.13 -20.51 -4.07
N ILE A 169 -1.64 -19.67 -4.95
CA ILE A 169 -2.39 -20.06 -6.17
C ILE A 169 -1.51 -20.08 -7.42
N SER A 170 -0.27 -19.65 -7.30
CA SER A 170 0.75 -19.56 -8.37
C SER A 170 2.13 -19.40 -7.74
N ASP A 171 3.16 -19.17 -8.57
CA ASP A 171 4.51 -18.75 -8.15
C ASP A 171 4.72 -17.22 -8.20
N THR A 172 3.67 -16.45 -8.48
CA THR A 172 3.70 -14.99 -8.61
C THR A 172 3.21 -14.35 -7.32
N ALA A 173 4.14 -14.09 -6.40
CA ALA A 173 3.85 -13.47 -5.11
C ALA A 173 3.77 -11.95 -5.21
N LEU A 174 2.92 -11.33 -4.38
CA LEU A 174 2.70 -9.88 -4.36
C LEU A 174 3.73 -9.17 -3.48
N ALA A 175 4.34 -8.10 -3.99
CA ALA A 175 5.36 -7.33 -3.29
C ALA A 175 4.80 -6.21 -2.39
N GLY A 176 3.48 -6.11 -2.22
CA GLY A 176 2.85 -5.14 -1.31
C GLY A 176 2.83 -3.70 -1.84
N ALA A 177 2.81 -3.53 -3.16
CA ALA A 177 2.50 -2.28 -3.84
C ALA A 177 1.41 -2.51 -4.91
N PHE A 178 0.44 -1.59 -4.94
CA PHE A 178 -0.79 -1.71 -5.71
C PHE A 178 -1.10 -0.38 -6.38
N TYR A 179 -1.09 -0.36 -7.70
CA TYR A 179 -1.42 0.82 -8.48
C TYR A 179 -2.86 0.75 -9.00
N TRP A 180 -3.55 1.86 -8.94
CA TRP A 180 -4.85 2.10 -9.55
C TRP A 180 -4.78 3.37 -10.39
N ARG A 181 -5.27 3.28 -11.61
CA ARG A 181 -5.30 4.42 -12.53
C ARG A 181 -6.15 5.56 -11.99
N ARG A 182 -7.20 5.23 -11.26
CA ARG A 182 -8.07 6.18 -10.55
C ARG A 182 -8.24 5.74 -9.12
N GLY A 183 -7.99 6.62 -8.18
CA GLY A 183 -8.23 6.33 -6.77
C GLY A 183 -9.70 6.00 -6.48
N SER A 184 -10.65 6.60 -7.24
CA SER A 184 -12.08 6.30 -7.15
C SER A 184 -12.42 4.84 -7.48
N ASP A 185 -11.67 4.19 -8.37
CA ASP A 185 -11.87 2.77 -8.66
C ASP A 185 -11.47 1.90 -7.45
N PHE A 186 -10.32 2.18 -6.82
CA PHE A 186 -9.95 1.53 -5.58
C PHE A 186 -11.04 1.68 -4.50
N VAL A 187 -11.54 2.90 -4.29
CA VAL A 187 -12.60 3.16 -3.29
C VAL A 187 -13.85 2.36 -3.61
N LYS A 188 -14.30 2.38 -4.86
CA LYS A 188 -15.48 1.64 -5.35
C LYS A 188 -15.35 0.14 -5.10
N TYR A 189 -14.24 -0.46 -5.55
CA TYR A 189 -14.05 -1.91 -5.46
C TYR A 189 -13.78 -2.37 -4.03
N THR A 190 -13.11 -1.55 -3.21
CA THR A 190 -12.92 -1.84 -1.79
C THR A 190 -14.26 -1.84 -1.04
N LYS A 191 -15.15 -0.89 -1.32
CA LYS A 191 -16.51 -0.86 -0.74
C LYS A 191 -17.32 -2.09 -1.18
N SER A 192 -17.25 -2.46 -2.47
CA SER A 192 -17.91 -3.68 -2.97
C SER A 192 -17.43 -4.94 -2.24
N MET A 193 -16.11 -5.07 -2.05
CA MET A 193 -15.52 -6.19 -1.30
C MET A 193 -16.01 -6.24 0.15
N ILE A 194 -16.08 -5.09 0.82
CA ILE A 194 -16.59 -4.98 2.19
C ILE A 194 -18.07 -5.33 2.27
N ASP A 195 -18.89 -4.81 1.37
CA ASP A 195 -20.34 -5.09 1.31
C ASP A 195 -20.64 -6.58 1.09
N LYS A 196 -19.75 -7.30 0.38
CA LYS A 196 -19.80 -8.75 0.18
C LYS A 196 -19.19 -9.54 1.34
N ASP A 197 -18.65 -8.88 2.36
CA ASP A 197 -17.95 -9.45 3.52
C ASP A 197 -16.81 -10.41 3.14
N VAL A 198 -16.03 -10.06 2.10
CA VAL A 198 -14.88 -10.87 1.65
C VAL A 198 -13.70 -10.67 2.59
N ARG A 199 -13.58 -11.55 3.59
CA ARG A 199 -12.55 -11.51 4.64
C ARG A 199 -11.58 -12.67 4.53
N ILE A 200 -10.34 -12.42 4.89
CA ILE A 200 -9.33 -13.44 5.13
C ILE A 200 -8.86 -13.28 6.59
N ASN A 201 -8.95 -14.36 7.40
CA ASN A 201 -8.62 -14.32 8.83
C ASN A 201 -9.32 -13.18 9.60
N ASN A 202 -10.59 -12.93 9.32
CA ASN A 202 -11.41 -11.84 9.89
C ASN A 202 -10.95 -10.41 9.56
N GLU A 203 -10.08 -10.23 8.56
CA GLU A 203 -9.59 -8.92 8.15
C GLU A 203 -9.91 -8.64 6.67
N PHE A 204 -10.14 -7.38 6.33
CA PHE A 204 -10.24 -6.90 4.96
C PHE A 204 -8.86 -6.46 4.46
N TYR A 205 -8.28 -7.25 3.55
CA TYR A 205 -7.01 -6.95 2.91
C TYR A 205 -7.20 -6.15 1.61
N ILE A 206 -6.14 -5.47 1.14
CA ILE A 206 -6.17 -4.74 -0.14
C ILE A 206 -6.17 -5.71 -1.33
N THR A 207 -5.42 -6.81 -1.24
CA THR A 207 -5.28 -7.78 -2.34
C THR A 207 -6.62 -8.19 -2.97
N PRO A 208 -7.65 -8.61 -2.22
CA PRO A 208 -8.90 -9.06 -2.81
C PRO A 208 -9.70 -7.99 -3.57
N THR A 209 -9.37 -6.70 -3.41
CA THR A 209 -10.06 -5.63 -4.16
C THR A 209 -9.88 -5.78 -5.68
N PHE A 210 -8.79 -6.42 -6.12
CA PHE A 210 -8.54 -6.69 -7.53
C PHE A 210 -9.44 -7.78 -8.13
N ASN A 211 -10.05 -8.62 -7.30
CA ASN A 211 -11.06 -9.59 -7.77
C ASN A 211 -12.44 -8.93 -7.98
N GLU A 212 -12.62 -7.70 -7.51
CA GLU A 212 -13.85 -6.92 -7.69
C GLU A 212 -13.78 -6.04 -8.95
N ALA A 213 -12.57 -5.81 -9.50
CA ALA A 213 -12.32 -5.00 -10.67
C ALA A 213 -12.46 -5.81 -11.96
#